data_92e6234c6945fc2b4e5b0dd73e8480d9
#
_entry.id   92e6234c6945fc2b4e5b0dd73e8480d9
#
_cell.length_a   1.000
_cell.length_b   1.000
_cell.length_c   1.000
_cell.angle_alpha   90.00
_cell.angle_beta   90.00
_cell.angle_gamma   90.00
#
_symmetry.space_group_name_H-M   'P 1'
#
loop_
_entity.id
_entity.type
_entity.pdbx_description
1 polymer ?
#
loop_
_entity_poly.entity_id
_entity_poly.type
_entity_poly.pdbx_seq_one_letter_code
_entity_poly.pdbx_strand_id
1 'polypeptide(L)'
;MARYLVIVESPAKVKTIKKFLGSNYVVTASNGHVRDMPKSQMGIDIENDYEPKYITIRGKGEILAKLRKEVKKADKIYLATDPDREGEAISWHLSKALKLEDKKFYRISFNEITKNAVKASLKEARKIDMNLVDAQQARRVLDRVVGYGISPLLWAKIKRGLSAGRVQSVALRMICDRENEIDAFIPEEYWTMEASLNIKGEKKPLVAKFYGDRNGKIDIKNAAQMQKILDEVKNSGFSIESVKKSEKIKKSPLPFTTSTLQQEAAKTLNTVSYTHLRAHETSQD
;
A
#
# COMPACT_ATOMS: atom_id res chain seq x y z
N MET A 1 -24.59 -0.59 37.23
CA MET A 1 -24.15 0.25 36.10
C MET A 1 -23.89 -0.64 34.86
N ALA A 2 -24.38 -0.27 33.70
CA ALA A 2 -24.19 -1.05 32.48
C ALA A 2 -22.69 -1.15 32.18
N ARG A 3 -22.21 -2.33 31.80
CA ARG A 3 -20.82 -2.62 31.50
C ARG A 3 -20.67 -2.91 29.99
N TYR A 4 -19.88 -2.13 29.29
CA TYR A 4 -19.65 -2.25 27.86
C TYR A 4 -18.28 -2.83 27.58
N LEU A 5 -18.20 -3.81 26.67
CA LEU A 5 -16.94 -4.40 26.22
C LEU A 5 -16.61 -3.89 24.83
N VAL A 6 -15.42 -3.36 24.63
CA VAL A 6 -14.89 -2.96 23.32
C VAL A 6 -13.72 -3.86 23.00
N ILE A 7 -13.79 -4.58 21.87
CA ILE A 7 -12.73 -5.46 21.40
C ILE A 7 -12.09 -4.83 20.18
N VAL A 8 -10.82 -4.46 20.31
CA VAL A 8 -9.98 -3.94 19.21
C VAL A 8 -9.06 -5.02 18.66
N GLU A 9 -8.47 -4.81 17.50
CA GLU A 9 -7.58 -5.81 16.91
C GLU A 9 -6.17 -5.80 17.51
N SER A 10 -5.66 -4.62 17.94
CA SER A 10 -4.28 -4.43 18.40
C SER A 10 -4.21 -3.93 19.85
N PRO A 11 -3.28 -4.45 20.68
CA PRO A 11 -3.02 -3.95 22.03
C PRO A 11 -2.64 -2.48 22.11
N ALA A 12 -1.95 -1.96 21.08
CA ALA A 12 -1.54 -0.55 21.01
C ALA A 12 -2.74 0.40 21.07
N LYS A 13 -3.88 0.02 20.45
CA LYS A 13 -5.11 0.81 20.45
C LYS A 13 -5.86 0.81 21.80
N VAL A 14 -5.63 -0.19 22.66
CA VAL A 14 -6.39 -0.37 23.93
C VAL A 14 -6.23 0.81 24.87
N LYS A 15 -4.98 1.22 25.10
CA LYS A 15 -4.64 2.27 26.10
C LYS A 15 -5.27 3.62 25.74
N THR A 16 -5.20 3.99 24.48
CA THR A 16 -5.73 5.26 23.95
C THR A 16 -7.25 5.26 23.94
N ILE A 17 -7.88 4.21 23.41
CA ILE A 17 -9.35 4.12 23.33
C ILE A 17 -9.97 4.09 24.72
N LYS A 18 -9.35 3.38 25.68
CA LYS A 18 -9.82 3.34 27.08
C LYS A 18 -9.85 4.73 27.71
N LYS A 19 -8.86 5.59 27.43
CA LYS A 19 -8.86 6.99 27.94
C LYS A 19 -10.03 7.81 27.40
N PHE A 20 -10.54 7.50 26.20
CA PHE A 20 -11.62 8.25 25.55
C PHE A 20 -13.01 7.83 26.01
N LEU A 21 -13.19 6.57 26.44
CA LEU A 21 -14.50 5.98 26.68
C LEU A 21 -14.99 6.05 28.15
N GLY A 22 -14.09 6.19 29.10
CA GLY A 22 -14.46 6.26 30.54
C GLY A 22 -14.63 4.90 31.23
N SER A 23 -15.05 4.93 32.49
CA SER A 23 -15.02 3.80 33.42
C SER A 23 -15.98 2.65 33.08
N ASN A 24 -17.12 2.93 32.47
CA ASN A 24 -18.12 1.93 32.10
C ASN A 24 -17.69 1.01 30.94
N TYR A 25 -16.61 1.33 30.29
CA TYR A 25 -16.08 0.59 29.15
C TYR A 25 -14.84 -0.22 29.52
N VAL A 26 -14.87 -1.51 29.21
CA VAL A 26 -13.70 -2.38 29.25
C VAL A 26 -13.18 -2.50 27.83
N VAL A 27 -11.93 -2.11 27.58
CA VAL A 27 -11.30 -2.21 26.27
C VAL A 27 -10.25 -3.31 26.31
N THR A 28 -10.29 -4.22 25.36
CA THR A 28 -9.35 -5.34 25.23
C THR A 28 -9.02 -5.61 23.77
N ALA A 29 -7.96 -6.38 23.51
CA ALA A 29 -7.52 -6.68 22.14
C ALA A 29 -7.63 -8.18 21.81
N SER A 30 -7.93 -8.48 20.54
CA SER A 30 -7.88 -9.84 19.97
C SER A 30 -6.47 -10.24 19.51
N ASN A 31 -5.58 -9.27 19.40
CA ASN A 31 -4.24 -9.44 18.79
C ASN A 31 -4.32 -10.01 17.35
N GLY A 32 -5.15 -9.40 16.51
CA GLY A 32 -5.41 -9.80 15.15
C GLY A 32 -6.42 -10.96 15.03
N HIS A 33 -6.29 -11.77 13.99
CA HIS A 33 -7.15 -12.92 13.73
C HIS A 33 -7.07 -13.97 14.84
N VAL A 34 -8.21 -14.55 15.18
CA VAL A 34 -8.35 -15.63 16.19
C VAL A 34 -8.67 -16.99 15.55
N ARG A 35 -9.16 -17.01 14.31
CA ARG A 35 -9.45 -18.19 13.51
C ARG A 35 -8.81 -18.04 12.13
N ASP A 36 -8.35 -19.16 11.56
CA ASP A 36 -7.85 -19.24 10.18
C ASP A 36 -8.02 -20.68 9.68
N MET A 37 -7.82 -20.91 8.40
CA MET A 37 -7.75 -22.25 7.83
C MET A 37 -6.50 -22.99 8.32
N PRO A 38 -6.51 -24.34 8.41
CA PRO A 38 -5.34 -25.13 8.80
C PRO A 38 -4.12 -24.83 7.92
N LYS A 39 -2.93 -24.72 8.52
CA LYS A 39 -1.70 -24.41 7.75
C LYS A 39 -1.16 -25.60 6.95
N SER A 40 -1.41 -26.82 7.39
CA SER A 40 -0.87 -28.05 6.79
C SER A 40 -1.78 -28.71 5.75
N GLN A 41 -2.96 -28.17 5.52
CA GLN A 41 -3.97 -28.74 4.64
C GLN A 41 -4.59 -27.63 3.78
N MET A 42 -5.22 -27.99 2.65
CA MET A 42 -6.00 -27.07 1.83
C MET A 42 -7.03 -26.33 2.71
N GLY A 43 -7.79 -27.05 3.51
CA GLY A 43 -8.77 -26.51 4.43
C GLY A 43 -9.96 -25.83 3.74
N ILE A 44 -10.24 -26.22 2.50
CA ILE A 44 -11.34 -25.74 1.66
C ILE A 44 -12.01 -26.98 1.06
N ASP A 45 -13.32 -27.03 1.13
CA ASP A 45 -14.14 -28.02 0.45
C ASP A 45 -14.51 -27.49 -0.94
N ILE A 46 -13.79 -27.97 -1.96
CA ILE A 46 -13.95 -27.51 -3.35
C ILE A 46 -15.29 -27.99 -3.93
N GLU A 47 -15.76 -29.19 -3.52
CA GLU A 47 -17.00 -29.78 -4.04
C GLU A 47 -18.23 -29.13 -3.39
N ASN A 48 -18.08 -28.54 -2.21
CA ASN A 48 -19.14 -27.84 -1.49
C ASN A 48 -18.92 -26.33 -1.53
N ASP A 49 -19.05 -25.76 -2.70
CA ASP A 49 -18.98 -24.30 -2.97
C ASP A 49 -17.77 -23.59 -2.33
N TYR A 50 -16.63 -24.27 -2.30
CA TYR A 50 -15.38 -23.75 -1.72
C TYR A 50 -15.48 -23.39 -0.24
N GLU A 51 -16.32 -24.07 0.54
CA GLU A 51 -16.53 -23.77 1.96
C GLU A 51 -15.21 -23.88 2.75
N PRO A 52 -14.79 -22.81 3.44
CA PRO A 52 -13.54 -22.78 4.20
C PRO A 52 -13.71 -23.38 5.60
N LYS A 53 -12.85 -24.33 5.94
CA LYS A 53 -12.79 -24.92 7.28
C LYS A 53 -11.95 -24.06 8.22
N TYR A 54 -12.59 -23.31 9.10
CA TYR A 54 -11.90 -22.48 10.06
C TYR A 54 -11.62 -23.19 11.39
N ILE A 55 -10.37 -23.06 11.87
CA ILE A 55 -9.93 -23.53 13.17
C ILE A 55 -9.40 -22.37 14.01
N THR A 56 -9.36 -22.53 15.32
CA THR A 56 -8.68 -21.56 16.20
C THR A 56 -7.18 -21.57 15.94
N ILE A 57 -6.61 -20.40 15.75
CA ILE A 57 -5.16 -20.26 15.52
C ILE A 57 -4.41 -20.72 16.78
N ARG A 58 -3.36 -21.54 16.58
CA ARG A 58 -2.48 -21.99 17.68
C ARG A 58 -1.93 -20.78 18.47
N GLY A 59 -2.00 -20.85 19.80
CA GLY A 59 -1.58 -19.75 20.69
C GLY A 59 -2.66 -18.70 20.97
N LYS A 60 -3.84 -18.76 20.33
CA LYS A 60 -4.97 -17.83 20.60
C LYS A 60 -5.93 -18.31 21.68
N GLY A 61 -5.74 -19.50 22.23
CA GLY A 61 -6.63 -20.07 23.24
C GLY A 61 -6.76 -19.22 24.50
N GLU A 62 -5.64 -18.72 25.04
CA GLU A 62 -5.63 -17.86 26.24
C GLU A 62 -6.33 -16.53 26.01
N ILE A 63 -6.09 -15.90 24.86
CA ILE A 63 -6.76 -14.65 24.47
C ILE A 63 -8.27 -14.87 24.39
N LEU A 64 -8.71 -15.93 23.72
CA LEU A 64 -10.13 -16.27 23.64
C LEU A 64 -10.74 -16.60 25.00
N ALA A 65 -10.01 -17.29 25.88
CA ALA A 65 -10.47 -17.55 27.24
C ALA A 65 -10.66 -16.26 28.07
N LYS A 66 -9.71 -15.31 27.94
CA LYS A 66 -9.81 -13.98 28.54
C LYS A 66 -10.99 -13.20 27.97
N LEU A 67 -11.15 -13.17 26.67
CA LEU A 67 -12.27 -12.48 26.00
C LEU A 67 -13.61 -13.07 26.43
N ARG A 68 -13.75 -14.40 26.51
CA ARG A 68 -15.00 -15.07 27.00
C ARG A 68 -15.36 -14.68 28.41
N LYS A 69 -14.37 -14.52 29.30
CA LYS A 69 -14.61 -14.03 30.66
C LYS A 69 -15.19 -12.61 30.68
N GLU A 70 -14.68 -11.72 29.82
CA GLU A 70 -15.18 -10.35 29.73
C GLU A 70 -16.55 -10.27 29.04
N VAL A 71 -16.77 -11.08 27.98
CA VAL A 71 -18.09 -11.23 27.31
C VAL A 71 -19.19 -11.62 28.27
N LYS A 72 -18.92 -12.56 29.20
CA LYS A 72 -19.90 -12.98 30.22
C LYS A 72 -20.35 -11.83 31.13
N LYS A 73 -19.48 -10.87 31.41
CA LYS A 73 -19.72 -9.73 32.31
C LYS A 73 -20.29 -8.52 31.61
N ALA A 74 -20.31 -8.50 30.26
CA ALA A 74 -20.73 -7.35 29.47
C ALA A 74 -22.21 -7.42 29.11
N ASP A 75 -22.90 -6.28 29.23
CA ASP A 75 -24.28 -6.10 28.77
C ASP A 75 -24.33 -5.83 27.26
N LYS A 76 -23.29 -5.19 26.70
CA LYS A 76 -23.18 -4.86 25.29
C LYS A 76 -21.74 -4.97 24.83
N ILE A 77 -21.53 -5.44 23.62
CA ILE A 77 -20.20 -5.70 23.05
C ILE A 77 -20.04 -4.89 21.77
N TYR A 78 -18.90 -4.24 21.64
CA TYR A 78 -18.51 -3.50 20.44
C TYR A 78 -17.26 -4.13 19.83
N LEU A 79 -17.35 -4.51 18.56
CA LEU A 79 -16.22 -5.01 17.77
C LEU A 79 -15.64 -3.83 17.00
N ALA A 80 -14.48 -3.34 17.46
CA ALA A 80 -13.86 -2.09 17.03
C ALA A 80 -12.54 -2.36 16.27
N THR A 81 -12.62 -3.16 15.23
CA THR A 81 -11.51 -3.45 14.32
C THR A 81 -11.44 -2.40 13.20
N ASP A 82 -10.40 -2.42 12.35
CA ASP A 82 -10.19 -1.43 11.31
C ASP A 82 -11.34 -1.37 10.28
N PRO A 83 -11.53 -0.23 9.61
CA PRO A 83 -12.66 0.00 8.69
C PRO A 83 -12.41 -0.59 7.29
N ASP A 84 -11.82 -1.79 7.24
CA ASP A 84 -11.55 -2.50 6.00
C ASP A 84 -12.12 -3.93 6.05
N ARG A 85 -12.00 -4.67 4.94
CA ARG A 85 -12.49 -6.06 4.86
C ARG A 85 -11.78 -7.01 5.81
N GLU A 86 -10.49 -6.77 6.14
CA GLU A 86 -9.76 -7.60 7.12
C GLU A 86 -10.31 -7.38 8.53
N GLY A 87 -10.54 -6.11 8.93
CA GLY A 87 -11.19 -5.79 10.20
C GLY A 87 -12.62 -6.33 10.29
N GLU A 88 -13.39 -6.31 9.20
CA GLU A 88 -14.73 -6.89 9.17
C GLU A 88 -14.69 -8.40 9.37
N ALA A 89 -13.76 -9.11 8.71
CA ALA A 89 -13.56 -10.53 8.88
C ALA A 89 -13.06 -10.90 10.30
N ILE A 90 -12.16 -10.11 10.90
CA ILE A 90 -11.74 -10.29 12.30
C ILE A 90 -12.96 -10.18 13.24
N SER A 91 -13.81 -9.18 13.05
CA SER A 91 -15.04 -9.02 13.81
C SER A 91 -15.99 -10.21 13.65
N TRP A 92 -16.17 -10.71 12.43
CA TRP A 92 -16.98 -11.89 12.16
C TRP A 92 -16.38 -13.16 12.83
N HIS A 93 -15.07 -13.38 12.71
CA HIS A 93 -14.41 -14.49 13.36
C HIS A 93 -14.51 -14.42 14.89
N LEU A 94 -14.43 -13.22 15.46
CA LEU A 94 -14.62 -13.01 16.90
C LEU A 94 -16.06 -13.32 17.32
N SER A 95 -17.07 -12.88 16.56
CA SER A 95 -18.48 -13.18 16.88
C SER A 95 -18.73 -14.67 16.93
N LYS A 96 -18.19 -15.43 15.97
CA LYS A 96 -18.30 -16.90 15.93
C LYS A 96 -17.49 -17.59 17.04
N ALA A 97 -16.20 -17.18 17.26
CA ALA A 97 -15.34 -17.81 18.27
C ALA A 97 -15.81 -17.55 19.72
N LEU A 98 -16.45 -16.41 19.96
CA LEU A 98 -16.97 -16.02 21.26
C LEU A 98 -18.45 -16.38 21.46
N LYS A 99 -19.14 -16.91 20.43
CA LYS A 99 -20.56 -17.27 20.42
C LYS A 99 -21.43 -16.09 20.85
N LEU A 100 -21.37 -15.00 20.07
CA LEU A 100 -22.05 -13.75 20.40
C LEU A 100 -23.49 -13.69 19.90
N GLU A 101 -24.01 -14.74 19.24
CA GLU A 101 -25.37 -14.77 18.68
C GLU A 101 -26.46 -14.40 19.69
N ASP A 102 -26.28 -14.83 20.92
CA ASP A 102 -27.23 -14.58 22.06
C ASP A 102 -26.94 -13.26 22.80
N LYS A 103 -25.98 -12.46 22.35
CA LYS A 103 -25.57 -11.23 23.02
C LYS A 103 -25.85 -10.00 22.13
N LYS A 104 -26.09 -8.85 22.77
CA LYS A 104 -26.16 -7.56 22.05
C LYS A 104 -24.76 -7.13 21.67
N PHE A 105 -24.36 -7.43 20.42
CA PHE A 105 -23.08 -6.98 19.88
C PHE A 105 -23.25 -6.14 18.62
N TYR A 106 -22.31 -5.25 18.40
CA TYR A 106 -22.31 -4.28 17.30
C TYR A 106 -20.92 -4.11 16.76
N ARG A 107 -20.84 -3.79 15.49
CA ARG A 107 -19.63 -3.36 14.78
C ARG A 107 -19.51 -1.85 14.85
N ILE A 108 -18.36 -1.34 15.25
CA ILE A 108 -18.00 0.07 15.16
C ILE A 108 -16.68 0.20 14.40
N SER A 109 -16.54 1.26 13.61
CA SER A 109 -15.33 1.56 12.85
C SER A 109 -15.03 3.06 12.90
N PHE A 110 -13.76 3.40 12.87
CA PHE A 110 -13.28 4.77 12.83
C PHE A 110 -11.98 4.82 12.04
N ASN A 111 -11.80 5.89 11.27
CA ASN A 111 -10.62 6.09 10.41
C ASN A 111 -9.44 6.72 11.17
N GLU A 112 -9.70 7.28 12.34
CA GLU A 112 -8.70 7.91 13.20
C GLU A 112 -8.97 7.61 14.68
N ILE A 113 -7.91 7.58 15.50
CA ILE A 113 -8.03 7.31 16.94
C ILE A 113 -8.07 8.64 17.71
N THR A 114 -9.13 9.41 17.48
CA THR A 114 -9.43 10.63 18.23
C THR A 114 -10.63 10.42 19.17
N LYS A 115 -10.72 11.22 20.23
CA LYS A 115 -11.84 11.14 21.20
C LYS A 115 -13.20 11.34 20.52
N ASN A 116 -13.25 12.26 19.54
CA ASN A 116 -14.49 12.58 18.82
C ASN A 116 -14.89 11.44 17.87
N ALA A 117 -13.97 10.93 17.07
CA ALA A 117 -14.23 9.83 16.14
C ALA A 117 -14.67 8.55 16.87
N VAL A 118 -13.99 8.18 17.96
CA VAL A 118 -14.36 6.99 18.77
C VAL A 118 -15.73 7.16 19.43
N LYS A 119 -16.08 8.35 19.91
CA LYS A 119 -17.41 8.59 20.48
C LYS A 119 -18.51 8.65 19.44
N ALA A 120 -18.24 9.20 18.26
CA ALA A 120 -19.17 9.23 17.14
C ALA A 120 -19.49 7.81 16.65
N SER A 121 -18.47 6.95 16.50
CA SER A 121 -18.65 5.56 16.03
C SER A 121 -19.54 4.70 16.96
N LEU A 122 -19.59 5.00 18.25
CA LEU A 122 -20.52 4.32 19.16
C LEU A 122 -21.99 4.65 18.88
N LYS A 123 -22.28 5.85 18.33
CA LYS A 123 -23.64 6.24 17.92
C LYS A 123 -24.02 5.62 16.59
N GLU A 124 -23.04 5.34 15.74
CA GLU A 124 -23.18 4.75 14.41
C GLU A 124 -22.93 3.23 14.41
N ALA A 125 -23.12 2.60 15.58
CA ALA A 125 -22.92 1.16 15.76
C ALA A 125 -23.87 0.37 14.85
N ARG A 126 -23.32 -0.55 14.05
CA ARG A 126 -24.02 -1.31 13.02
C ARG A 126 -23.86 -2.83 13.18
N LYS A 127 -24.52 -3.60 12.36
CA LYS A 127 -24.23 -5.04 12.20
C LYS A 127 -22.93 -5.24 11.41
N ILE A 128 -22.38 -6.44 11.48
CA ILE A 128 -21.27 -6.85 10.60
C ILE A 128 -21.77 -6.82 9.16
N ASP A 129 -20.93 -6.27 8.27
CA ASP A 129 -21.18 -6.26 6.84
C ASP A 129 -20.69 -7.58 6.22
N MET A 130 -21.63 -8.46 5.90
CA MET A 130 -21.32 -9.76 5.36
C MET A 130 -20.73 -9.68 3.96
N ASN A 131 -21.01 -8.66 3.16
CA ASN A 131 -20.40 -8.49 1.83
C ASN A 131 -18.88 -8.27 1.95
N LEU A 132 -18.43 -7.49 2.95
CA LEU A 132 -17.00 -7.32 3.23
C LEU A 132 -16.36 -8.58 3.78
N VAL A 133 -17.08 -9.33 4.63
CA VAL A 133 -16.62 -10.64 5.14
C VAL A 133 -16.45 -11.61 3.97
N ASP A 134 -17.43 -11.72 3.10
CA ASP A 134 -17.41 -12.63 1.95
C ASP A 134 -16.31 -12.25 0.95
N ALA A 135 -16.11 -10.95 0.72
CA ALA A 135 -15.00 -10.46 -0.10
C ALA A 135 -13.61 -10.84 0.48
N GLN A 136 -13.47 -10.80 1.80
CA GLN A 136 -12.23 -11.24 2.47
C GLN A 136 -12.08 -12.76 2.40
N GLN A 137 -13.16 -13.51 2.63
CA GLN A 137 -13.17 -14.98 2.53
C GLN A 137 -12.82 -15.44 1.12
N ALA A 138 -13.47 -14.88 0.09
CA ALA A 138 -13.18 -15.19 -1.31
C ALA A 138 -11.71 -14.97 -1.66
N ARG A 139 -11.13 -13.85 -1.22
CA ARG A 139 -9.70 -13.60 -1.39
C ARG A 139 -8.86 -14.65 -0.69
N ARG A 140 -9.20 -15.00 0.55
CA ARG A 140 -8.45 -15.96 1.36
C ARG A 140 -8.50 -17.37 0.76
N VAL A 141 -9.69 -17.76 0.28
CA VAL A 141 -9.92 -19.02 -0.44
C VAL A 141 -9.08 -19.06 -1.72
N LEU A 142 -9.16 -18.03 -2.54
CA LEU A 142 -8.41 -17.96 -3.79
C LEU A 142 -6.88 -18.02 -3.55
N ASP A 143 -6.36 -17.29 -2.58
CA ASP A 143 -4.92 -17.36 -2.24
C ASP A 143 -4.51 -18.78 -1.80
N ARG A 144 -5.40 -19.49 -1.09
CA ARG A 144 -5.18 -20.85 -0.64
C ARG A 144 -5.20 -21.83 -1.80
N VAL A 145 -6.20 -21.77 -2.66
CA VAL A 145 -6.34 -22.66 -3.83
C VAL A 145 -5.15 -22.50 -4.76
N VAL A 146 -4.79 -21.26 -5.11
CA VAL A 146 -3.64 -20.98 -5.98
C VAL A 146 -2.32 -21.44 -5.32
N GLY A 147 -2.10 -21.09 -4.06
CA GLY A 147 -0.87 -21.41 -3.36
C GLY A 147 -0.65 -22.91 -3.20
N TYR A 148 -1.66 -23.63 -2.76
CA TYR A 148 -1.58 -25.09 -2.54
C TYR A 148 -1.65 -25.91 -3.82
N GLY A 149 -2.28 -25.39 -4.88
CA GLY A 149 -2.31 -26.05 -6.18
C GLY A 149 -1.00 -25.92 -6.95
N ILE A 150 -0.41 -24.71 -6.96
CA ILE A 150 0.75 -24.43 -7.82
C ILE A 150 2.09 -24.66 -7.09
N SER A 151 2.19 -24.39 -5.77
CA SER A 151 3.47 -24.55 -5.07
C SER A 151 4.06 -25.97 -5.15
N PRO A 152 3.29 -27.06 -5.01
CA PRO A 152 3.80 -28.42 -5.20
C PRO A 152 4.36 -28.67 -6.59
N LEU A 153 3.74 -28.09 -7.63
CA LEU A 153 4.24 -28.18 -9.00
C LEU A 153 5.61 -27.51 -9.15
N LEU A 154 5.79 -26.34 -8.53
CA LEU A 154 7.09 -25.66 -8.50
C LEU A 154 8.15 -26.51 -7.76
N TRP A 155 7.76 -27.20 -6.68
CA TRP A 155 8.70 -28.07 -5.95
C TRP A 155 9.14 -29.27 -6.75
N ALA A 156 8.23 -29.83 -7.55
CA ALA A 156 8.52 -31.00 -8.39
C ALA A 156 9.35 -30.63 -9.62
N LYS A 157 9.10 -29.47 -10.23
CA LYS A 157 9.67 -29.10 -11.53
C LYS A 157 10.88 -28.15 -11.44
N ILE A 158 10.99 -27.35 -10.38
CA ILE A 158 12.02 -26.32 -10.25
C ILE A 158 12.85 -26.54 -8.98
N LYS A 159 12.32 -26.21 -7.79
CA LYS A 159 13.06 -26.32 -6.53
C LYS A 159 12.10 -26.33 -5.34
N ARG A 160 12.41 -27.17 -4.33
CA ARG A 160 11.69 -27.16 -3.04
C ARG A 160 11.82 -25.82 -2.33
N GLY A 161 10.74 -25.39 -1.65
CA GLY A 161 10.68 -24.14 -0.89
C GLY A 161 10.19 -22.94 -1.69
N LEU A 162 9.99 -23.07 -3.01
CA LEU A 162 9.32 -22.03 -3.80
C LEU A 162 7.84 -21.98 -3.47
N SER A 163 7.23 -20.80 -3.59
CA SER A 163 5.79 -20.62 -3.42
C SER A 163 5.19 -19.83 -4.57
N ALA A 164 3.99 -20.21 -4.96
CA ALA A 164 3.18 -19.43 -5.89
C ALA A 164 2.14 -18.60 -5.12
N GLY A 165 1.81 -17.44 -5.64
CA GLY A 165 0.79 -16.57 -5.08
C GLY A 165 0.41 -15.48 -6.05
N ARG A 166 -0.83 -15.00 -5.98
CA ARG A 166 -1.37 -14.03 -6.92
C ARG A 166 -0.55 -12.73 -7.01
N VAL A 167 -0.16 -12.16 -5.87
CA VAL A 167 0.61 -10.91 -5.83
C VAL A 167 2.05 -11.12 -6.28
N GLN A 168 2.72 -12.13 -5.75
CA GLN A 168 4.14 -12.39 -6.07
C GLN A 168 4.33 -12.82 -7.54
N SER A 169 3.39 -13.58 -8.12
CA SER A 169 3.48 -13.98 -9.52
C SER A 169 3.31 -12.81 -10.47
N VAL A 170 2.37 -11.90 -10.17
CA VAL A 170 2.19 -10.66 -10.96
C VAL A 170 3.41 -9.76 -10.83
N ALA A 171 3.94 -9.56 -9.61
CA ALA A 171 5.13 -8.74 -9.40
C ALA A 171 6.35 -9.30 -10.16
N LEU A 172 6.57 -10.63 -10.11
CA LEU A 172 7.63 -11.27 -10.88
C LEU A 172 7.43 -11.09 -12.39
N ARG A 173 6.21 -11.24 -12.90
CA ARG A 173 5.89 -11.01 -14.31
C ARG A 173 6.23 -9.59 -14.74
N MET A 174 5.87 -8.57 -13.96
CA MET A 174 6.20 -7.17 -14.26
C MET A 174 7.72 -6.95 -14.32
N ILE A 175 8.49 -7.58 -13.44
CA ILE A 175 9.96 -7.51 -13.46
C ILE A 175 10.50 -8.18 -14.72
N CYS A 176 10.04 -9.39 -15.05
CA CYS A 176 10.48 -10.09 -16.25
C CYS A 176 10.13 -9.33 -17.54
N ASP A 177 8.94 -8.75 -17.61
CA ASP A 177 8.52 -7.95 -18.77
C ASP A 177 9.44 -6.72 -18.93
N ARG A 178 9.82 -6.07 -17.81
CA ARG A 178 10.77 -4.95 -17.82
C ARG A 178 12.19 -5.38 -18.22
N GLU A 179 12.68 -6.51 -17.74
CA GLU A 179 13.97 -7.05 -18.17
C GLU A 179 13.97 -7.36 -19.67
N ASN A 180 12.90 -7.97 -20.19
CA ASN A 180 12.76 -8.21 -21.63
C ASN A 180 12.78 -6.91 -22.45
N GLU A 181 12.19 -5.81 -21.96
CA GLU A 181 12.29 -4.50 -22.61
C GLU A 181 13.72 -3.97 -22.59
N ILE A 182 14.46 -4.16 -21.49
CA ILE A 182 15.86 -3.74 -21.36
C ILE A 182 16.75 -4.54 -22.32
N ASP A 183 16.56 -5.87 -22.36
CA ASP A 183 17.33 -6.75 -23.24
C ASP A 183 17.05 -6.51 -24.73
N ALA A 184 15.81 -6.14 -25.05
CA ALA A 184 15.41 -5.81 -26.42
C ALA A 184 15.76 -4.37 -26.83
N PHE A 185 16.30 -3.55 -25.92
CA PHE A 185 16.62 -2.15 -26.21
C PHE A 185 17.80 -2.06 -27.19
N ILE A 186 17.55 -1.43 -28.31
CA ILE A 186 18.57 -1.11 -29.32
C ILE A 186 18.99 0.35 -29.11
N PRO A 187 20.23 0.61 -28.68
CA PRO A 187 20.71 1.99 -28.53
C PRO A 187 20.70 2.75 -29.89
N GLU A 188 20.06 3.91 -29.86
CA GLU A 188 20.09 4.82 -31.02
C GLU A 188 21.01 6.00 -30.73
N GLU A 189 21.91 6.31 -31.68
CA GLU A 189 22.79 7.47 -31.61
C GLU A 189 21.97 8.74 -31.80
N TYR A 190 22.15 9.71 -30.92
CA TYR A 190 21.61 11.06 -31.09
C TYR A 190 22.64 12.10 -30.69
N TRP A 191 22.53 13.28 -31.29
CA TRP A 191 23.42 14.40 -31.04
C TRP A 191 22.63 15.61 -30.57
N THR A 192 23.23 16.39 -29.64
CA THR A 192 22.71 17.69 -29.23
C THR A 192 23.74 18.76 -29.46
N MET A 193 23.30 19.95 -29.87
CA MET A 193 24.17 21.08 -30.07
C MET A 193 23.71 22.25 -29.24
N GLU A 194 24.64 22.87 -28.51
CA GLU A 194 24.41 24.05 -27.70
C GLU A 194 25.40 25.14 -28.13
N ALA A 195 24.92 26.39 -28.24
CA ALA A 195 25.74 27.55 -28.49
C ALA A 195 25.77 28.44 -27.24
N SER A 196 26.97 28.80 -26.78
CA SER A 196 27.18 29.76 -25.71
C SER A 196 27.42 31.15 -26.30
N LEU A 197 26.44 32.03 -26.18
CA LEU A 197 26.40 33.34 -26.83
C LEU A 197 26.67 34.46 -25.81
N ASN A 198 27.69 35.26 -26.00
CA ASN A 198 27.99 36.42 -25.18
C ASN A 198 27.11 37.60 -25.57
N ILE A 199 26.33 38.12 -24.63
CA ILE A 199 25.48 39.28 -24.80
C ILE A 199 26.22 40.51 -24.25
N LYS A 200 26.31 41.57 -25.02
CA LYS A 200 26.94 42.81 -24.58
C LYS A 200 26.20 43.40 -23.35
N GLY A 201 26.92 43.57 -22.24
CA GLY A 201 26.37 44.09 -20.98
C GLY A 201 25.93 43.02 -19.98
N GLU A 202 25.89 41.74 -20.37
CA GLU A 202 25.54 40.64 -19.48
C GLU A 202 26.78 39.87 -19.01
N LYS A 203 26.81 39.48 -17.74
CA LYS A 203 27.92 38.69 -17.16
C LYS A 203 27.83 37.20 -17.48
N LYS A 204 26.64 36.71 -17.79
CA LYS A 204 26.41 35.28 -18.07
C LYS A 204 26.08 35.10 -19.54
N PRO A 205 26.68 34.10 -20.20
CA PRO A 205 26.34 33.80 -21.58
C PRO A 205 24.91 33.24 -21.67
N LEU A 206 24.25 33.50 -22.78
CA LEU A 206 22.99 32.86 -23.16
C LEU A 206 23.32 31.50 -23.80
N VAL A 207 22.80 30.41 -23.18
CA VAL A 207 22.93 29.08 -23.77
C VAL A 207 21.73 28.83 -24.66
N ALA A 208 21.95 28.74 -25.96
CA ALA A 208 20.96 28.42 -26.97
C ALA A 208 21.08 26.94 -27.36
N LYS A 209 19.97 26.21 -27.40
CA LYS A 209 19.91 24.83 -27.84
C LYS A 209 19.44 24.77 -29.30
N PHE A 210 20.12 23.97 -30.12
CA PHE A 210 19.66 23.72 -31.47
C PHE A 210 18.28 23.05 -31.42
N TYR A 211 17.36 23.58 -32.21
CA TYR A 211 15.99 23.06 -32.28
C TYR A 211 15.73 22.46 -33.69
N GLY A 212 16.15 23.13 -34.73
CA GLY A 212 15.88 22.75 -36.11
C GLY A 212 15.97 23.94 -37.05
N ASP A 213 15.21 23.88 -38.12
CA ASP A 213 15.10 24.93 -39.14
C ASP A 213 13.69 25.56 -39.15
N ARG A 214 13.40 26.35 -40.19
CA ARG A 214 12.10 27.00 -40.41
C ARG A 214 10.94 25.99 -40.62
N ASN A 215 11.26 24.75 -41.00
CA ASN A 215 10.30 23.70 -41.26
C ASN A 215 9.96 22.92 -40.01
N GLY A 216 10.74 23.04 -38.93
CA GLY A 216 10.47 22.40 -37.65
C GLY A 216 11.68 21.84 -36.93
N LYS A 217 11.42 20.96 -35.98
CA LYS A 217 12.43 20.29 -35.17
C LYS A 217 13.23 19.29 -35.99
N ILE A 218 14.56 19.32 -35.85
CA ILE A 218 15.46 18.35 -36.45
C ILE A 218 16.18 17.56 -35.35
N ASP A 219 16.04 16.26 -35.38
CA ASP A 219 16.80 15.35 -34.54
C ASP A 219 18.07 14.91 -35.26
N ILE A 220 19.23 15.26 -34.73
CA ILE A 220 20.53 14.95 -35.29
C ILE A 220 20.92 13.51 -34.98
N LYS A 221 21.02 12.65 -35.97
CA LYS A 221 21.19 11.21 -35.80
C LYS A 221 22.63 10.71 -35.90
N ASN A 222 23.52 11.49 -36.46
CA ASN A 222 24.92 11.08 -36.67
C ASN A 222 25.88 12.28 -36.75
N ALA A 223 27.17 11.99 -36.62
CA ALA A 223 28.24 12.96 -36.64
C ALA A 223 28.30 13.76 -37.98
N ALA A 224 27.97 13.13 -39.09
CA ALA A 224 27.99 13.81 -40.39
C ALA A 224 26.93 14.92 -40.51
N GLN A 225 25.72 14.65 -40.00
CA GLN A 225 24.66 15.67 -39.90
C GLN A 225 25.05 16.79 -38.93
N MET A 226 25.64 16.44 -37.77
CA MET A 226 26.14 17.43 -36.83
C MET A 226 27.19 18.34 -37.47
N GLN A 227 28.16 17.77 -38.16
CA GLN A 227 29.23 18.54 -38.80
C GLN A 227 28.70 19.51 -39.87
N LYS A 228 27.74 19.05 -40.69
CA LYS A 228 27.09 19.90 -41.69
C LYS A 228 26.41 21.11 -41.06
N ILE A 229 25.60 20.90 -40.02
CA ILE A 229 24.92 21.97 -39.29
C ILE A 229 25.95 22.91 -38.64
N LEU A 230 26.99 22.35 -38.03
CA LEU A 230 28.05 23.12 -37.37
C LEU A 230 28.76 24.04 -38.37
N ASP A 231 29.06 23.56 -39.59
CA ASP A 231 29.73 24.34 -40.64
C ASP A 231 28.83 25.47 -41.20
N GLU A 232 27.52 25.24 -41.28
CA GLU A 232 26.54 26.28 -41.65
C GLU A 232 26.43 27.36 -40.57
N VAL A 233 26.45 26.97 -39.30
CA VAL A 233 26.25 27.88 -38.15
C VAL A 233 27.51 28.69 -37.81
N LYS A 234 28.72 28.13 -37.98
CA LYS A 234 29.98 28.79 -37.64
C LYS A 234 30.19 30.15 -38.32
N ASN A 235 29.69 30.31 -39.52
CA ASN A 235 29.85 31.53 -40.32
C ASN A 235 28.60 32.42 -40.30
N SER A 236 27.61 32.08 -39.49
CA SER A 236 26.33 32.78 -39.40
C SER A 236 26.24 33.66 -38.17
N GLY A 237 25.57 34.81 -38.30
CA GLY A 237 25.23 35.67 -37.16
C GLY A 237 24.04 35.15 -36.42
N PHE A 238 24.00 35.38 -35.10
CA PHE A 238 22.84 35.05 -34.25
C PHE A 238 21.97 36.29 -33.99
N SER A 239 20.67 36.15 -34.17
CA SER A 239 19.68 37.19 -33.84
C SER A 239 18.51 36.61 -33.07
N ILE A 240 17.91 37.43 -32.18
CA ILE A 240 16.71 37.05 -31.45
C ILE A 240 15.50 37.39 -32.31
N GLU A 241 14.79 36.38 -32.79
CA GLU A 241 13.60 36.57 -33.63
C GLU A 241 12.36 36.89 -32.80
N SER A 242 12.17 36.20 -31.67
CA SER A 242 11.02 36.45 -30.82
C SER A 242 11.32 36.14 -29.35
N VAL A 243 10.63 36.86 -28.45
CA VAL A 243 10.69 36.61 -26.99
C VAL A 243 9.30 36.35 -26.48
N LYS A 244 9.04 35.15 -26.00
CA LYS A 244 7.76 34.77 -25.30
C LYS A 244 8.00 34.82 -23.82
N LYS A 245 7.30 35.72 -23.11
CA LYS A 245 7.27 35.76 -21.65
C LYS A 245 6.09 34.94 -21.16
N SER A 246 6.33 34.06 -20.23
CA SER A 246 5.28 33.26 -19.56
C SER A 246 5.56 33.17 -18.06
N GLU A 247 4.51 33.09 -17.29
CA GLU A 247 4.60 32.84 -15.85
C GLU A 247 4.40 31.34 -15.60
N LYS A 248 5.31 30.74 -14.85
CA LYS A 248 5.20 29.36 -14.40
C LYS A 248 4.98 29.32 -12.90
N ILE A 249 3.77 29.01 -12.50
CA ILE A 249 3.43 28.84 -11.08
C ILE A 249 3.94 27.48 -10.62
N LYS A 250 4.93 27.46 -9.74
CA LYS A 250 5.38 26.25 -9.05
C LYS A 250 4.61 26.11 -7.76
N LYS A 251 3.61 25.23 -7.74
CA LYS A 251 2.88 24.93 -6.51
C LYS A 251 3.79 24.19 -5.51
N SER A 252 3.54 24.39 -4.22
CA SER A 252 4.19 23.57 -3.19
C SER A 252 3.87 22.09 -3.37
N PRO A 253 4.79 21.18 -3.02
CA PRO A 253 4.49 19.75 -2.99
C PRO A 253 3.32 19.47 -2.05
N LEU A 254 2.55 18.42 -2.35
CA LEU A 254 1.54 17.91 -1.44
C LEU A 254 2.20 17.25 -0.22
N PRO A 255 1.53 17.19 0.94
CA PRO A 255 2.00 16.39 2.07
C PRO A 255 2.26 14.94 1.65
N PHE A 256 3.28 14.32 2.23
CA PHE A 256 3.62 12.95 1.92
C PHE A 256 2.55 11.96 2.41
N THR A 257 2.18 11.02 1.55
CA THR A 257 1.63 9.73 1.96
C THR A 257 2.79 8.80 2.31
N THR A 258 2.52 7.69 2.98
CA THR A 258 3.57 6.68 3.28
C THR A 258 4.30 6.23 2.02
N SER A 259 3.58 5.99 0.93
CA SER A 259 4.18 5.57 -0.35
C SER A 259 5.07 6.64 -0.98
N THR A 260 4.59 7.89 -1.05
CA THR A 260 5.39 8.99 -1.64
C THR A 260 6.58 9.37 -0.78
N LEU A 261 6.48 9.26 0.56
CA LEU A 261 7.60 9.43 1.46
C LEU A 261 8.69 8.37 1.22
N GLN A 262 8.30 7.10 1.10
CA GLN A 262 9.23 6.01 0.80
C GLN A 262 9.94 6.20 -0.53
N GLN A 263 9.21 6.61 -1.58
CA GLN A 263 9.77 6.87 -2.90
C GLN A 263 10.76 8.04 -2.87
N GLU A 264 10.39 9.15 -2.27
CA GLU A 264 11.26 10.32 -2.20
C GLU A 264 12.48 10.09 -1.33
N ALA A 265 12.33 9.39 -0.21
CA ALA A 265 13.44 9.04 0.65
C ALA A 265 14.39 8.02 -0.01
N ALA A 266 13.89 7.04 -0.73
CA ALA A 266 14.72 6.13 -1.51
C ALA A 266 15.52 6.87 -2.60
N LYS A 267 14.87 7.83 -3.28
CA LYS A 267 15.48 8.64 -4.32
C LYS A 267 16.51 9.65 -3.81
N THR A 268 16.22 10.31 -2.69
CA THR A 268 17.04 11.41 -2.15
C THR A 268 18.15 10.90 -1.23
N LEU A 269 17.84 9.91 -0.39
CA LEU A 269 18.75 9.38 0.64
C LEU A 269 19.38 8.04 0.25
N ASN A 270 19.02 7.50 -0.90
CA ASN A 270 19.50 6.21 -1.41
C ASN A 270 19.33 5.06 -0.40
N THR A 271 18.24 5.04 0.35
CA THR A 271 17.93 4.07 1.40
C THR A 271 16.76 3.18 1.00
N VAL A 272 16.57 2.06 1.72
CA VAL A 272 15.45 1.14 1.46
C VAL A 272 14.21 1.51 2.28
N SER A 273 13.03 1.26 1.73
CA SER A 273 11.75 1.72 2.27
C SER A 273 11.48 1.31 3.73
N TYR A 274 11.88 0.12 4.17
CA TYR A 274 11.66 -0.32 5.56
C TYR A 274 12.52 0.44 6.58
N THR A 275 13.69 0.95 6.18
CA THR A 275 14.57 1.75 7.05
C THR A 275 13.91 3.06 7.46
N HIS A 276 13.13 3.67 6.56
CA HIS A 276 12.41 4.91 6.81
C HIS A 276 11.22 4.71 7.75
N LEU A 277 10.46 3.62 7.57
CA LEU A 277 9.35 3.29 8.46
C LEU A 277 9.86 3.07 9.89
N ARG A 278 10.97 2.37 10.06
CA ARG A 278 11.56 2.10 11.37
C ARG A 278 12.11 3.37 12.05
N ALA A 279 12.69 4.31 11.28
CA ALA A 279 13.13 5.58 11.82
C ALA A 279 11.97 6.43 12.36
N HIS A 280 10.77 6.33 11.75
CA HIS A 280 9.57 6.98 12.25
C HIS A 280 8.99 6.34 13.52
N GLU A 281 9.12 5.03 13.67
CA GLU A 281 8.67 4.32 14.88
C GLU A 281 9.53 4.69 16.10
N THR A 282 10.83 4.92 15.92
CA THR A 282 11.75 5.28 17.01
C THR A 282 11.64 6.74 17.46
N SER A 283 10.95 7.61 16.73
CA SER A 283 10.73 9.00 17.12
C SER A 283 9.45 9.22 17.95
N GLN A 284 8.71 8.16 18.29
CA GLN A 284 7.50 8.19 19.11
C GLN A 284 7.69 7.59 20.52
N ASP A 285 8.90 7.20 20.90
CA ASP A 285 9.24 6.74 22.25
C ASP A 285 9.68 7.88 23.17
#